data_c71dff30ea9dbf14dbb67b1b433ac9e2
#
_entry.id   c71dff30ea9dbf14dbb67b1b433ac9e2
#
_cell.length_a   1.000
_cell.length_b   1.000
_cell.length_c   1.000
_cell.angle_alpha   90.00
_cell.angle_beta   90.00
_cell.angle_gamma   90.00
#
_symmetry.space_group_name_H-M   'P 1'
#
loop_
_entity.id
_entity.type
_entity.pdbx_description
1 polymer ?
#
loop_
_entity_poly.entity_id
_entity_poly.type
_entity_poly.pdbx_seq_one_letter_code
_entity_poly.pdbx_strand_id
1 'polypeptide(L)'
;MLDVRMKIVAGLGSVDEYIRFCKAGADEFFAGYVPYEWNKKYGTVLPLNRREVFCSNVQLGSLSELEILAGMIRKYDKPVHLTFNALYYIPEQYPEIADIIRKCMSLGFTSFILADPALMEYLNEQKIICEIHLSGEIGEVNSRMLSVFRKYPVQRLIFHRKNSFSDMESVVKHGKNPGDKAGKRERV
;
A
#
# COMPACT_ATOMS: atom_id res chain seq x y z
N MET A 1 -27.23 14.13 -3.49
CA MET A 1 -26.66 12.80 -3.74
C MET A 1 -25.20 13.01 -4.09
N LEU A 2 -24.27 12.61 -3.22
CA LEU A 2 -22.85 12.57 -3.58
C LEU A 2 -22.70 11.46 -4.61
N ASP A 3 -22.27 11.82 -5.81
CA ASP A 3 -21.93 10.86 -6.86
C ASP A 3 -20.66 10.11 -6.41
N VAL A 4 -20.82 9.02 -5.65
CA VAL A 4 -19.74 8.16 -5.20
C VAL A 4 -19.39 7.24 -6.36
N ARG A 5 -18.63 7.78 -7.31
CA ARG A 5 -18.06 6.97 -8.39
C ARG A 5 -17.09 5.95 -7.80
N MET A 6 -17.35 4.70 -8.03
CA MET A 6 -16.45 3.60 -7.70
C MET A 6 -15.15 3.75 -8.50
N LYS A 7 -14.00 3.65 -7.82
CA LYS A 7 -12.68 3.72 -8.43
C LYS A 7 -12.16 2.34 -8.80
N ILE A 8 -11.51 2.25 -9.95
CA ILE A 8 -10.83 1.03 -10.41
C ILE A 8 -9.36 1.13 -10.02
N VAL A 9 -8.90 0.18 -9.21
CA VAL A 9 -7.50 0.04 -8.79
C VAL A 9 -6.86 -1.12 -9.53
N ALA A 10 -5.76 -0.88 -10.25
CA ALA A 10 -5.06 -1.90 -11.02
C ALA A 10 -3.64 -2.16 -10.49
N GLY A 11 -3.19 -3.42 -10.55
CA GLY A 11 -1.82 -3.79 -10.20
C GLY A 11 -0.86 -3.61 -11.35
N LEU A 12 0.26 -2.93 -11.13
CA LEU A 12 1.34 -2.76 -12.12
C LEU A 12 2.42 -3.82 -11.89
N GLY A 13 2.80 -4.52 -12.94
CA GLY A 13 3.96 -5.40 -12.99
C GLY A 13 5.18 -4.75 -13.64
N SER A 14 4.94 -3.71 -14.45
CA SER A 14 5.99 -2.92 -15.12
C SER A 14 5.53 -1.48 -15.29
N VAL A 15 6.49 -0.59 -15.59
CA VAL A 15 6.23 0.84 -15.85
C VAL A 15 5.35 1.03 -17.09
N ASP A 16 5.50 0.19 -18.11
CA ASP A 16 4.77 0.29 -19.38
C ASP A 16 3.26 0.11 -19.22
N GLU A 17 2.84 -0.63 -18.20
CA GLU A 17 1.42 -0.89 -17.94
C GLU A 17 0.67 0.36 -17.47
N TYR A 18 1.37 1.32 -16.85
CA TYR A 18 0.73 2.51 -16.28
C TYR A 18 -0.12 3.27 -17.31
N ILE A 19 0.46 3.64 -18.44
CA ILE A 19 -0.26 4.39 -19.50
C ILE A 19 -1.37 3.54 -20.12
N ARG A 20 -1.10 2.24 -20.32
CA ARG A 20 -2.07 1.31 -20.93
C ARG A 20 -3.30 1.18 -20.03
N PHE A 21 -3.11 1.02 -18.73
CA PHE A 21 -4.22 0.90 -17.77
C PHE A 21 -4.90 2.25 -17.50
N CYS A 22 -4.18 3.37 -17.55
CA CYS A 22 -4.82 4.69 -17.56
C CYS A 22 -5.83 4.84 -18.71
N LYS A 23 -5.42 4.43 -19.92
CA LYS A 23 -6.29 4.46 -21.11
C LYS A 23 -7.46 3.47 -21.02
N ALA A 24 -7.28 2.35 -20.33
CA ALA A 24 -8.31 1.36 -20.08
C ALA A 24 -9.32 1.77 -18.99
N GLY A 25 -9.09 2.90 -18.30
CA GLY A 25 -10.03 3.45 -17.30
C GLY A 25 -9.66 3.20 -15.85
N ALA A 26 -8.46 2.67 -15.54
CA ALA A 26 -8.00 2.59 -14.16
C ALA A 26 -7.83 3.98 -13.55
N ASP A 27 -8.22 4.14 -12.29
CA ASP A 27 -8.18 5.39 -11.53
C ASP A 27 -6.97 5.49 -10.61
N GLU A 28 -6.53 4.36 -10.05
CA GLU A 28 -5.42 4.25 -9.11
C GLU A 28 -4.64 2.96 -9.39
N PHE A 29 -3.40 2.89 -8.89
CA PHE A 29 -2.56 1.72 -9.10
C PHE A 29 -1.89 1.28 -7.81
N PHE A 30 -1.45 0.02 -7.78
CA PHE A 30 -0.49 -0.45 -6.80
C PHE A 30 0.65 -1.20 -7.49
N ALA A 31 1.86 -1.10 -6.94
CA ALA A 31 3.06 -1.73 -7.48
C ALA A 31 3.95 -2.26 -6.36
N GLY A 32 4.64 -3.37 -6.63
CA GLY A 32 5.74 -3.81 -5.78
C GLY A 32 7.05 -3.16 -6.23
N TYR A 33 7.90 -2.82 -5.26
CA TYR A 33 9.27 -2.38 -5.51
C TYR A 33 10.22 -3.22 -4.67
N VAL A 34 11.20 -3.84 -5.32
CA VAL A 34 12.23 -4.64 -4.63
C VAL A 34 13.59 -4.25 -5.20
N PRO A 35 14.37 -3.43 -4.49
CA PRO A 35 15.71 -3.06 -4.93
C PRO A 35 16.59 -4.27 -5.19
N TYR A 36 17.48 -4.18 -6.17
CA TYR A 36 18.43 -5.24 -6.47
C TYR A 36 19.25 -5.68 -5.24
N GLU A 37 19.69 -4.72 -4.42
CA GLU A 37 20.46 -5.00 -3.21
C GLU A 37 19.67 -5.80 -2.17
N TRP A 38 18.36 -5.59 -2.09
CA TRP A 38 17.48 -6.41 -1.25
C TRP A 38 17.49 -7.86 -1.72
N ASN A 39 17.25 -8.08 -3.01
CA ASN A 39 17.25 -9.44 -3.57
C ASN A 39 18.60 -10.13 -3.43
N LYS A 40 19.70 -9.40 -3.59
CA LYS A 40 21.06 -9.91 -3.41
C LYS A 40 21.32 -10.34 -1.95
N LYS A 41 20.78 -9.61 -0.98
CA LYS A 41 21.00 -9.87 0.45
C LYS A 41 20.06 -10.91 1.02
N TYR A 42 18.78 -10.84 0.67
CA TYR A 42 17.72 -11.63 1.31
C TYR A 42 17.09 -12.69 0.39
N GLY A 43 17.30 -12.59 -0.92
CA GLY A 43 16.70 -13.48 -1.90
C GLY A 43 15.17 -13.43 -1.88
N THR A 44 14.56 -14.56 -2.28
CA THR A 44 13.10 -14.73 -2.24
C THR A 44 12.60 -15.29 -0.91
N VAL A 45 13.51 -15.67 0.00
CA VAL A 45 13.16 -16.30 1.30
C VAL A 45 12.58 -15.28 2.27
N LEU A 46 13.08 -14.03 2.21
CA LEU A 46 12.60 -12.92 3.03
C LEU A 46 12.08 -11.80 2.11
N PRO A 47 10.89 -11.97 1.52
CA PRO A 47 10.37 -11.05 0.51
C PRO A 47 10.01 -9.70 1.11
N LEU A 48 10.25 -8.62 0.35
CA LEU A 48 9.85 -7.28 0.75
C LEU A 48 8.33 -7.07 0.63
N ASN A 49 7.70 -7.76 -0.31
CA ASN A 49 6.25 -7.76 -0.51
C ASN A 49 5.77 -9.11 -1.09
N ARG A 50 4.46 -9.29 -1.15
CA ARG A 50 3.82 -10.55 -1.57
C ARG A 50 3.38 -10.58 -3.04
N ARG A 51 3.94 -9.71 -3.88
CA ARG A 51 3.60 -9.68 -5.30
C ARG A 51 4.41 -10.71 -6.08
N GLU A 52 4.03 -11.97 -5.94
CA GLU A 52 4.58 -13.10 -6.71
C GLU A 52 3.48 -13.71 -7.58
N VAL A 53 3.81 -14.01 -8.82
CA VAL A 53 2.94 -14.74 -9.75
C VAL A 53 3.72 -15.91 -10.31
N PHE A 54 3.31 -17.14 -9.98
CA PHE A 54 3.90 -18.37 -10.51
C PHE A 54 5.43 -18.42 -10.48
N CYS A 55 6.02 -18.22 -9.30
CA CYS A 55 7.48 -18.22 -9.12
C CYS A 55 8.22 -17.07 -9.82
N SER A 56 7.52 -16.08 -10.36
CA SER A 56 8.08 -14.87 -10.94
C SER A 56 7.66 -13.66 -10.13
N ASN A 57 8.64 -12.86 -9.71
CA ASN A 57 8.37 -11.58 -9.05
C ASN A 57 7.87 -10.57 -10.09
N VAL A 58 6.67 -10.04 -9.89
CA VAL A 58 6.11 -8.93 -10.67
C VAL A 58 6.37 -7.64 -9.91
N GLN A 59 7.61 -7.14 -10.01
CA GLN A 59 8.15 -6.06 -9.19
C GLN A 59 8.87 -5.02 -10.06
N LEU A 60 8.82 -3.77 -9.62
CA LEU A 60 9.78 -2.76 -10.07
C LEU A 60 11.11 -3.02 -9.36
N GLY A 61 12.22 -3.06 -10.10
CA GLY A 61 13.52 -3.48 -9.57
C GLY A 61 14.53 -2.35 -9.40
N SER A 62 14.31 -1.22 -10.07
CA SER A 62 15.28 -0.12 -10.12
C SER A 62 14.68 1.22 -9.66
N LEU A 63 15.55 2.09 -9.14
CA LEU A 63 15.17 3.44 -8.77
C LEU A 63 14.72 4.25 -10.01
N SER A 64 15.35 4.02 -11.16
CA SER A 64 14.99 4.68 -12.42
C SER A 64 13.56 4.36 -12.87
N GLU A 65 13.07 3.14 -12.64
CA GLU A 65 11.66 2.80 -12.90
C GLU A 65 10.72 3.60 -12.00
N LEU A 66 11.07 3.79 -10.71
CA LEU A 66 10.29 4.63 -9.81
C LEU A 66 10.31 6.11 -10.23
N GLU A 67 11.45 6.63 -10.69
CA GLU A 67 11.57 8.01 -11.20
C GLU A 67 10.68 8.24 -12.43
N ILE A 68 10.69 7.29 -13.38
CA ILE A 68 9.81 7.32 -14.56
C ILE A 68 8.34 7.29 -14.11
N LEU A 69 7.99 6.38 -13.21
CA LEU A 69 6.63 6.24 -12.70
C LEU A 69 6.16 7.50 -11.96
N ALA A 70 7.02 8.12 -11.15
CA ALA A 70 6.75 9.40 -10.50
C ALA A 70 6.49 10.52 -11.51
N GLY A 71 7.24 10.53 -12.64
CA GLY A 71 6.99 11.44 -13.76
C GLY A 71 5.61 11.21 -14.41
N MET A 72 5.23 9.96 -14.58
CA MET A 72 3.90 9.60 -15.11
C MET A 72 2.78 10.01 -14.17
N ILE A 73 2.92 9.78 -12.85
CA ILE A 73 1.94 10.21 -11.83
C ILE A 73 1.70 11.71 -11.93
N ARG A 74 2.77 12.52 -12.01
CA ARG A 74 2.64 13.99 -12.16
C ARG A 74 1.92 14.40 -13.44
N LYS A 75 2.11 13.64 -14.52
CA LYS A 75 1.52 13.96 -15.83
C LYS A 75 0.04 13.53 -15.93
N TYR A 76 -0.33 12.38 -15.38
CA TYR A 76 -1.66 11.77 -15.56
C TYR A 76 -2.55 11.90 -14.34
N ASP A 77 -2.03 12.40 -13.22
CA ASP A 77 -2.74 12.60 -11.95
C ASP A 77 -3.44 11.33 -11.42
N LYS A 78 -2.77 10.17 -11.57
CA LYS A 78 -3.27 8.89 -11.08
C LYS A 78 -2.25 8.28 -10.11
N PRO A 79 -2.60 8.11 -8.82
CA PRO A 79 -1.65 7.69 -7.80
C PRO A 79 -1.23 6.22 -7.95
N VAL A 80 -0.02 5.93 -7.49
CA VAL A 80 0.50 4.56 -7.34
C VAL A 80 0.84 4.33 -5.88
N HIS A 81 0.32 3.26 -5.29
CA HIS A 81 0.57 2.84 -3.93
C HIS A 81 1.61 1.72 -3.93
N LEU A 82 2.73 1.93 -3.25
CA LEU A 82 3.80 0.93 -3.21
C LEU A 82 3.54 -0.12 -2.13
N THR A 83 3.74 -1.40 -2.47
CA THR A 83 3.48 -2.51 -1.55
C THR A 83 4.72 -2.91 -0.77
N PHE A 84 4.60 -2.93 0.57
CA PHE A 84 5.52 -3.49 1.54
C PHE A 84 4.71 -4.40 2.47
N ASN A 85 4.11 -5.44 1.89
CA ASN A 85 3.04 -6.21 2.53
C ASN A 85 3.43 -7.67 2.80
N ALA A 86 4.71 -7.96 3.05
CA ALA A 86 5.07 -9.17 3.75
C ALA A 86 4.43 -9.16 5.14
N LEU A 87 4.10 -10.35 5.66
CA LEU A 87 3.34 -10.48 6.91
C LEU A 87 4.20 -10.20 8.15
N TYR A 88 5.50 -10.33 8.01
CA TYR A 88 6.50 -10.03 9.03
C TYR A 88 7.84 -9.75 8.38
N TYR A 89 8.71 -9.08 9.12
CA TYR A 89 10.11 -8.86 8.77
C TYR A 89 10.99 -9.23 9.95
N ILE A 90 12.26 -9.56 9.70
CA ILE A 90 13.25 -9.74 10.79
C ILE A 90 13.72 -8.35 11.27
N PRO A 91 14.20 -8.22 12.54
CA PRO A 91 14.56 -6.93 13.12
C PRO A 91 15.54 -6.10 12.29
N GLU A 92 16.49 -6.74 11.62
CA GLU A 92 17.52 -6.09 10.80
C GLU A 92 16.96 -5.45 9.53
N GLN A 93 15.76 -5.86 9.10
CA GLN A 93 15.12 -5.35 7.88
C GLN A 93 14.38 -4.02 8.11
N TYR A 94 13.87 -3.76 9.31
CA TYR A 94 13.09 -2.53 9.55
C TYR A 94 13.82 -1.24 9.21
N PRO A 95 15.09 -1.03 9.60
CA PRO A 95 15.84 0.16 9.21
C PRO A 95 15.99 0.27 7.69
N GLU A 96 16.29 -0.84 6.99
CA GLU A 96 16.46 -0.86 5.55
C GLU A 96 15.16 -0.54 4.81
N ILE A 97 14.03 -1.11 5.28
CA ILE A 97 12.69 -0.81 4.72
C ILE A 97 12.35 0.66 4.93
N ALA A 98 12.62 1.20 6.11
CA ALA A 98 12.40 2.62 6.39
C ALA A 98 13.20 3.53 5.45
N ASP A 99 14.44 3.18 5.14
CA ASP A 99 15.28 3.93 4.19
C ASP A 99 14.77 3.80 2.75
N ILE A 100 14.29 2.62 2.35
CA ILE A 100 13.63 2.44 1.06
C ILE A 100 12.37 3.32 0.97
N ILE A 101 11.53 3.31 2.01
CA ILE A 101 10.31 4.15 2.07
C ILE A 101 10.67 5.64 1.98
N ARG A 102 11.69 6.11 2.72
CA ARG A 102 12.16 7.51 2.62
C ARG A 102 12.60 7.88 1.20
N LYS A 103 13.33 6.99 0.52
CA LYS A 103 13.72 7.18 -0.88
C LYS A 103 12.49 7.27 -1.80
N CYS A 104 11.51 6.37 -1.64
CA CYS A 104 10.27 6.46 -2.39
C CYS A 104 9.52 7.77 -2.13
N MET A 105 9.46 8.21 -0.86
CA MET A 105 8.83 9.49 -0.50
C MET A 105 9.55 10.69 -1.14
N SER A 106 10.86 10.67 -1.24
CA SER A 106 11.63 11.74 -1.90
C SER A 106 11.34 11.85 -3.41
N LEU A 107 10.86 10.78 -4.04
CA LEU A 107 10.39 10.77 -5.43
C LEU A 107 8.92 11.21 -5.58
N GLY A 108 8.20 11.37 -4.47
CA GLY A 108 6.80 11.80 -4.46
C GLY A 108 5.77 10.69 -4.21
N PHE A 109 6.20 9.46 -3.89
CA PHE A 109 5.27 8.43 -3.43
C PHE A 109 4.88 8.71 -1.97
N THR A 110 3.59 8.80 -1.68
CA THR A 110 3.10 9.21 -0.36
C THR A 110 2.34 8.11 0.36
N SER A 111 1.94 7.05 -0.33
CA SER A 111 1.08 6.00 0.20
C SER A 111 1.69 4.61 0.01
N PHE A 112 1.61 3.80 1.08
CA PHE A 112 2.22 2.48 1.15
C PHE A 112 1.22 1.45 1.67
N ILE A 113 1.18 0.29 1.01
CA ILE A 113 0.34 -0.84 1.42
C ILE A 113 1.16 -1.72 2.35
N LEU A 114 0.79 -1.78 3.63
CA LEU A 114 1.52 -2.50 4.68
C LEU A 114 0.67 -3.62 5.26
N ALA A 115 1.32 -4.71 5.72
CA ALA A 115 0.66 -5.81 6.41
C ALA A 115 1.26 -6.06 7.80
N ASP A 116 2.55 -5.82 8.01
CA ASP A 116 3.22 -6.06 9.29
C ASP A 116 2.96 -4.92 10.28
N PRO A 117 2.26 -5.17 11.41
CA PRO A 117 2.05 -4.15 12.44
C PRO A 117 3.35 -3.66 13.09
N ALA A 118 4.40 -4.49 13.16
CA ALA A 118 5.67 -4.10 13.72
C ALA A 118 6.40 -3.10 12.81
N LEU A 119 6.25 -3.24 11.47
CA LEU A 119 6.74 -2.21 10.55
C LEU A 119 5.99 -0.88 10.76
N MET A 120 4.67 -0.91 10.95
CA MET A 120 3.89 0.31 11.20
C MET A 120 4.35 1.01 12.50
N GLU A 121 4.62 0.23 13.56
CA GLU A 121 5.16 0.76 14.82
C GLU A 121 6.55 1.36 14.60
N TYR A 122 7.44 0.64 13.92
CA TYR A 122 8.78 1.11 13.63
C TYR A 122 8.77 2.44 12.85
N LEU A 123 7.93 2.55 11.79
CA LEU A 123 7.80 3.79 11.03
C LEU A 123 7.29 4.96 11.91
N ASN A 124 6.35 4.68 12.81
CA ASN A 124 5.82 5.66 13.76
C ASN A 124 6.91 6.14 14.75
N GLU A 125 7.70 5.23 15.32
CA GLU A 125 8.83 5.55 16.18
C GLU A 125 9.90 6.38 15.46
N GLN A 126 10.16 6.06 14.20
CA GLN A 126 11.10 6.80 13.34
C GLN A 126 10.53 8.10 12.78
N LYS A 127 9.28 8.47 13.15
CA LYS A 127 8.56 9.67 12.68
C LYS A 127 8.47 9.77 11.16
N ILE A 128 8.35 8.62 10.49
CA ILE A 128 8.12 8.55 9.05
C ILE A 128 6.60 8.63 8.83
N ILE A 129 6.14 9.83 8.47
CA ILE A 129 4.72 10.11 8.27
C ILE A 129 4.38 9.86 6.80
N CYS A 130 3.68 8.79 6.53
CA CYS A 130 3.17 8.42 5.20
C CYS A 130 1.71 7.95 5.30
N GLU A 131 0.99 7.95 4.19
CA GLU A 131 -0.34 7.36 4.13
C GLU A 131 -0.22 5.83 4.13
N ILE A 132 -0.86 5.16 5.08
CA ILE A 132 -0.86 3.70 5.19
C ILE A 132 -2.19 3.15 4.65
N HIS A 133 -2.09 2.23 3.70
CA HIS A 133 -3.18 1.36 3.30
C HIS A 133 -2.99 0.01 3.99
N LEU A 134 -3.91 -0.37 4.85
CA LEU A 134 -3.85 -1.67 5.53
C LEU A 134 -4.13 -2.78 4.51
N SER A 135 -3.16 -3.66 4.32
CA SER A 135 -3.23 -4.73 3.32
C SER A 135 -4.28 -5.78 3.70
N GLY A 136 -5.01 -6.28 2.73
CA GLY A 136 -5.86 -7.46 2.91
C GLY A 136 -5.10 -8.75 3.26
N GLU A 137 -3.79 -8.76 3.08
CA GLU A 137 -2.94 -9.89 3.47
C GLU A 137 -2.84 -10.08 5.00
N ILE A 138 -3.16 -9.05 5.79
CA ILE A 138 -3.21 -9.17 7.26
C ILE A 138 -4.29 -10.16 7.74
N GLY A 139 -5.21 -10.52 6.88
CA GLY A 139 -6.30 -11.45 7.14
C GLY A 139 -7.67 -10.77 7.16
N GLU A 140 -8.65 -11.53 7.62
CA GLU A 140 -10.02 -11.04 7.79
C GLU A 140 -10.06 -10.02 8.94
N VAL A 141 -10.56 -8.84 8.65
CA VAL A 141 -10.66 -7.76 9.63
C VAL A 141 -12.10 -7.53 10.06
N ASN A 142 -12.28 -7.18 11.33
CA ASN A 142 -13.55 -6.75 11.89
C ASN A 142 -13.43 -5.35 12.51
N SER A 143 -14.53 -4.76 12.90
CA SER A 143 -14.58 -3.41 13.47
C SER A 143 -13.72 -3.25 14.75
N ARG A 144 -13.58 -4.32 15.54
CA ARG A 144 -12.74 -4.30 16.76
C ARG A 144 -11.25 -4.27 16.43
N MET A 145 -10.84 -5.04 15.43
CA MET A 145 -9.44 -5.08 14.98
C MET A 145 -8.97 -3.72 14.46
N LEU A 146 -9.85 -2.96 13.78
CA LEU A 146 -9.51 -1.61 13.31
C LEU A 146 -9.10 -0.67 14.44
N SER A 147 -9.62 -0.86 15.65
CA SER A 147 -9.26 -0.01 16.79
C SER A 147 -7.77 -0.08 17.15
N VAL A 148 -7.11 -1.21 16.86
CA VAL A 148 -5.67 -1.41 17.09
C VAL A 148 -4.85 -0.53 16.14
N PHE A 149 -5.34 -0.32 14.92
CA PHE A 149 -4.61 0.42 13.89
C PHE A 149 -4.86 1.94 13.92
N ARG A 150 -5.80 2.42 14.78
CA ARG A 150 -6.15 3.86 14.87
C ARG A 150 -4.99 4.76 15.29
N LYS A 151 -3.97 4.23 15.93
CA LYS A 151 -2.76 4.98 16.33
C LYS A 151 -1.83 5.27 15.16
N TYR A 152 -2.02 4.62 14.01
CA TYR A 152 -1.23 4.84 12.80
C TYR A 152 -2.02 5.66 11.78
N PRO A 153 -1.35 6.33 10.81
CA PRO A 153 -2.00 7.11 9.76
C PRO A 153 -2.64 6.22 8.68
N VAL A 154 -3.49 5.26 9.10
CA VAL A 154 -4.21 4.38 8.18
C VAL A 154 -5.35 5.16 7.52
N GLN A 155 -5.29 5.31 6.18
CA GLN A 155 -6.27 6.03 5.38
C GLN A 155 -7.17 5.10 4.58
N ARG A 156 -6.74 3.84 4.38
CA ARG A 156 -7.50 2.86 3.60
C ARG A 156 -7.37 1.48 4.23
N LEU A 157 -8.46 0.73 4.19
CA LEU A 157 -8.48 -0.70 4.47
C LEU A 157 -8.74 -1.45 3.16
N ILE A 158 -7.90 -2.45 2.87
CA ILE A 158 -8.11 -3.39 1.78
C ILE A 158 -8.65 -4.67 2.41
N PHE A 159 -9.89 -5.02 2.10
CA PHE A 159 -10.50 -6.22 2.64
C PHE A 159 -9.84 -7.49 2.09
N HIS A 160 -9.66 -8.47 2.96
CA HIS A 160 -9.25 -9.79 2.54
C HIS A 160 -10.39 -10.47 1.76
N ARG A 161 -10.04 -11.26 0.72
CA ARG A 161 -11.01 -11.92 -0.16
C ARG A 161 -12.00 -12.87 0.53
N LYS A 162 -11.73 -13.25 1.79
CA LYS A 162 -12.62 -14.10 2.61
C LYS A 162 -13.58 -13.30 3.50
N ASN A 163 -13.41 -11.98 3.62
CA ASN A 163 -14.40 -11.18 4.33
C ASN A 163 -15.77 -11.31 3.68
N SER A 164 -16.79 -11.55 4.48
CA SER A 164 -18.18 -11.53 4.02
C SER A 164 -18.66 -10.08 3.80
N PHE A 165 -19.70 -9.90 2.98
CA PHE A 165 -20.29 -8.57 2.80
C PHE A 165 -20.83 -8.00 4.12
N SER A 166 -21.36 -8.84 5.03
CA SER A 166 -21.81 -8.41 6.36
C SER A 166 -20.67 -7.91 7.24
N ASP A 167 -19.48 -8.54 7.16
CA ASP A 167 -18.30 -8.06 7.88
C ASP A 167 -17.83 -6.72 7.33
N MET A 168 -17.78 -6.59 6.01
CA MET A 168 -17.41 -5.33 5.35
C MET A 168 -18.37 -4.21 5.75
N GLU A 169 -19.68 -4.45 5.71
CA GLU A 169 -20.69 -3.48 6.13
C GLU A 169 -20.53 -3.09 7.60
N SER A 170 -20.29 -4.06 8.49
CA SER A 170 -20.04 -3.82 9.91
C SER A 170 -18.80 -2.95 10.12
N VAL A 171 -17.71 -3.24 9.40
CA VAL A 171 -16.48 -2.46 9.46
C VAL A 171 -16.70 -1.02 9.00
N VAL A 172 -17.39 -0.82 7.87
CA VAL A 172 -17.71 0.52 7.35
C VAL A 172 -18.60 1.31 8.33
N LYS A 173 -19.60 0.67 8.93
CA LYS A 173 -20.50 1.31 9.90
C LYS A 173 -19.77 1.74 11.19
N HIS A 174 -18.86 0.91 11.70
CA HIS A 174 -18.19 1.13 12.99
C HIS A 174 -16.78 1.72 12.85
N GLY A 175 -16.23 1.75 11.63
CA GLY A 175 -14.94 2.34 11.34
C GLY A 175 -14.94 3.87 11.41
N LYS A 176 -16.11 4.49 11.26
CA LYS A 176 -16.26 5.95 11.38
C LYS A 176 -16.05 6.38 12.82
N ASN A 177 -15.06 7.23 13.07
CA ASN A 177 -14.88 7.84 14.37
C ASN A 177 -16.04 8.79 14.67
N PRO A 178 -16.65 8.74 15.88
CA PRO A 178 -17.64 9.75 16.29
C PRO A 178 -17.08 11.18 16.32
N GLY A 179 -15.74 11.32 16.27
CA GLY A 179 -15.03 12.61 16.28
C GLY A 179 -14.59 13.14 14.92
N ASP A 180 -14.70 12.37 13.85
CA ASP A 180 -14.38 12.82 12.50
C ASP A 180 -15.50 13.73 11.96
N LYS A 181 -15.59 14.95 12.51
CA LYS A 181 -16.41 16.01 11.95
C LYS A 181 -15.77 16.45 10.64
N ALA A 182 -16.47 16.17 9.57
CA ALA A 182 -16.42 16.84 8.26
C ALA A 182 -15.04 17.08 7.64
N GLY A 183 -14.72 16.36 6.56
CA GLY A 183 -13.84 16.89 5.54
C GLY A 183 -12.76 15.99 4.96
N LYS A 184 -12.46 14.82 5.51
CA LYS A 184 -11.56 13.88 4.82
C LYS A 184 -12.37 12.77 4.16
N ARG A 185 -12.29 12.70 2.84
CA ARG A 185 -12.93 11.67 2.02
C ARG A 185 -12.38 10.31 2.44
N GLU A 186 -13.20 9.52 3.14
CA GLU A 186 -12.91 8.11 3.40
C GLU A 186 -12.90 7.37 2.07
N ARG A 187 -11.77 6.74 1.76
CA ARG A 187 -11.61 5.84 0.62
C ARG A 187 -11.67 4.41 1.16
N VAL A 188 -12.73 3.72 0.87
CA VAL A 188 -12.86 2.27 1.05
C VAL A 188 -12.49 1.59 -0.24
#